data_6f5ec11e4b26a104b5a219c03dee2f42
#
_entry.id   6f5ec11e4b26a104b5a219c03dee2f42
#
_cell.length_a   1.000
_cell.length_b   1.000
_cell.length_c   1.000
_cell.angle_alpha   90.00
_cell.angle_beta   90.00
_cell.angle_gamma   90.00
#
_symmetry.space_group_name_H-M   'P 1'
#
loop_
_entity.id
_entity.type
_entity.pdbx_description
1 polymer ?
#
loop_
_entity_poly.entity_id
_entity_poly.type
_entity_poly.pdbx_seq_one_letter_code
_entity_poly.pdbx_strand_id
1 'polypeptide(L)'
;MRLINVRKGQFVYYKNELHKVYSVQPFFRRSIHLSRLKDLEQIIVTAKEITYYRPKHLDSFIYNGKRYTLDEDTRAVVGDYILVIAPRPDSLDNHHLHAIELVSNIESKGVISNKSNGIKHTEYWVMTEGLLDNANIIDRLDQEIPEETAVDESTEQSYNAIVAPMVGQLYQKNDSDPILQAMVVAIEGRTVYLGTDIKVQIEELTDTDKWTLVLNVFE
;
A
#
# COMPACT_ATOMS: atom_id res chain seq x y z
N MET A 1 10.81 13.07 6.02
CA MET A 1 9.89 14.10 5.45
C MET A 1 9.16 14.85 6.56
N ARG A 2 8.64 16.08 6.34
CA ARG A 2 7.78 16.77 7.32
C ARG A 2 6.30 16.45 7.01
N LEU A 3 5.48 16.18 8.04
CA LEU A 3 4.08 15.78 7.87
C LEU A 3 3.25 16.81 7.07
N ILE A 4 3.52 18.10 7.25
CA ILE A 4 2.83 19.19 6.55
C ILE A 4 2.96 19.12 5.01
N ASN A 5 3.96 18.42 4.52
CA ASN A 5 4.20 18.26 3.08
C ASN A 5 3.58 16.99 2.49
N VAL A 6 2.99 16.13 3.34
CA VAL A 6 2.35 14.88 2.90
C VAL A 6 0.91 15.16 2.49
N ARG A 7 0.50 14.66 1.32
CA ARG A 7 -0.85 14.81 0.79
C ARG A 7 -1.40 13.45 0.35
N LYS A 8 -2.71 13.29 0.47
CA LYS A 8 -3.42 12.14 -0.10
C LYS A 8 -3.09 11.99 -1.58
N GLY A 9 -2.88 10.77 -2.02
CA GLY A 9 -2.57 10.42 -3.41
C GLY A 9 -1.08 10.38 -3.75
N GLN A 10 -0.21 11.04 -2.98
CA GLN A 10 1.21 11.06 -3.26
C GLN A 10 1.82 9.65 -3.25
N PHE A 11 2.77 9.43 -4.18
CA PHE A 11 3.59 8.24 -4.16
C PHE A 11 4.79 8.46 -3.25
N VAL A 12 5.09 7.46 -2.44
CA VAL A 12 6.16 7.48 -1.45
C VAL A 12 6.82 6.11 -1.36
N TYR A 13 8.09 6.09 -1.02
CA TYR A 13 8.77 4.86 -0.60
C TYR A 13 8.69 4.71 0.93
N TYR A 14 8.34 3.53 1.37
CA TYR A 14 8.44 3.06 2.74
C TYR A 14 9.12 1.69 2.73
N LYS A 15 10.17 1.51 3.53
CA LYS A 15 11.01 0.30 3.51
C LYS A 15 11.42 -0.10 2.09
N ASN A 16 11.78 0.88 1.27
CA ASN A 16 12.19 0.76 -0.14
C ASN A 16 11.11 0.23 -1.10
N GLU A 17 9.89 0.00 -0.66
CA GLU A 17 8.76 -0.38 -1.51
C GLU A 17 7.87 0.83 -1.84
N LEU A 18 7.28 0.81 -3.04
CA LEU A 18 6.42 1.90 -3.52
C LEU A 18 5.01 1.79 -2.92
N HIS A 19 4.59 2.88 -2.27
CA HIS A 19 3.29 3.02 -1.64
C HIS A 19 2.59 4.29 -2.13
N LYS A 20 1.28 4.35 -1.91
CA LYS A 20 0.45 5.53 -2.12
C LYS A 20 -0.09 6.01 -0.78
N VAL A 21 -0.07 7.32 -0.55
CA VAL A 21 -0.70 7.93 0.63
C VAL A 21 -2.22 7.84 0.48
N TYR A 22 -2.85 7.00 1.28
CA TYR A 22 -4.31 6.83 1.31
C TYR A 22 -4.99 7.94 2.09
N SER A 23 -4.48 8.27 3.28
CA SER A 23 -4.96 9.39 4.10
C SER A 23 -3.88 9.95 5.00
N VAL A 24 -4.10 11.17 5.50
CA VAL A 24 -3.23 11.84 6.47
C VAL A 24 -4.10 12.33 7.63
N GLN A 25 -3.73 11.95 8.86
CA GLN A 25 -4.44 12.35 10.09
C GLN A 25 -3.48 13.15 11.00
N PRO A 26 -3.43 14.48 10.88
CA PRO A 26 -2.37 15.32 11.47
C PRO A 26 -2.33 15.33 13.00
N PHE A 27 -3.39 14.86 13.67
CA PHE A 27 -3.49 14.88 15.14
C PHE A 27 -2.92 13.63 15.82
N PHE A 28 -2.48 12.61 15.05
CA PHE A 28 -1.95 11.37 15.60
C PHE A 28 -0.44 11.24 15.35
N ARG A 29 0.28 10.60 16.27
CA ARG A 29 1.72 10.37 16.16
C ARG A 29 2.10 9.55 14.93
N ARG A 30 1.32 8.48 14.63
CA ARG A 30 1.36 7.75 13.35
C ARG A 30 0.16 8.20 12.57
N SER A 31 0.37 9.05 11.58
CA SER A 31 -0.71 9.82 10.97
C SER A 31 -0.84 9.63 9.47
N ILE A 32 0.00 8.81 8.87
CA ILE A 32 0.00 8.58 7.43
C ILE A 32 -0.41 7.14 7.17
N HIS A 33 -1.58 6.97 6.56
CA HIS A 33 -2.02 5.68 6.05
C HIS A 33 -1.45 5.51 4.65
N LEU A 34 -0.72 4.44 4.44
CA LEU A 34 -0.19 4.05 3.15
C LEU A 34 -0.94 2.83 2.62
N SER A 35 -1.07 2.75 1.32
CA SER A 35 -1.49 1.56 0.60
C SER A 35 -0.34 1.15 -0.32
N ARG A 36 0.18 -0.05 -0.16
CA ARG A 36 1.24 -0.58 -1.02
C ARG A 36 0.66 -0.85 -2.40
N LEU A 37 1.34 -0.41 -3.46
CA LEU A 37 0.76 -0.46 -4.80
C LEU A 37 0.65 -1.89 -5.34
N LYS A 38 1.58 -2.77 -5.00
CA LYS A 38 1.63 -4.13 -5.57
C LYS A 38 0.46 -5.04 -5.16
N ASP A 39 -0.08 -4.88 -3.95
CA ASP A 39 -1.08 -5.77 -3.34
C ASP A 39 -2.13 -5.04 -2.51
N LEU A 40 -2.08 -3.70 -2.49
CA LEU A 40 -3.00 -2.81 -1.78
C LEU A 40 -3.00 -2.96 -0.25
N GLU A 41 -1.99 -3.64 0.32
CA GLU A 41 -1.81 -3.74 1.77
C GLU A 41 -1.73 -2.35 2.40
N GLN A 42 -2.46 -2.15 3.50
CA GLN A 42 -2.51 -0.86 4.20
C GLN A 42 -1.68 -0.89 5.48
N ILE A 43 -0.90 0.16 5.68
CA ILE A 43 -0.05 0.35 6.86
C ILE A 43 -0.15 1.79 7.37
N ILE A 44 0.13 2.00 8.65
CA ILE A 44 0.17 3.32 9.28
C ILE A 44 1.59 3.63 9.71
N VAL A 45 2.12 4.77 9.24
CA VAL A 45 3.51 5.16 9.43
C VAL A 45 3.62 6.62 9.87
N THR A 46 4.84 7.03 10.25
CA THR A 46 5.17 8.43 10.50
C THR A 46 5.76 9.09 9.25
N ALA A 47 5.69 10.41 9.16
CA ALA A 47 6.26 11.16 8.04
C ALA A 47 7.78 11.03 7.91
N LYS A 48 8.48 10.60 8.97
CA LYS A 48 9.94 10.44 8.96
C LYS A 48 10.37 9.17 8.24
N GLU A 49 9.50 8.16 8.18
CA GLU A 49 9.77 6.83 7.63
C GLU A 49 9.57 6.74 6.13
N ILE A 50 9.10 7.81 5.49
CA ILE A 50 8.77 7.81 4.07
C ILE A 50 9.67 8.76 3.27
N THR A 51 9.95 8.37 2.02
CA THR A 51 10.61 9.19 1.00
C THR A 51 9.64 9.49 -0.11
N TYR A 52 9.55 10.76 -0.51
CA TYR A 52 8.61 11.21 -1.53
C TYR A 52 9.05 10.79 -2.92
N TYR A 53 8.09 10.36 -3.75
CA TYR A 53 8.30 10.08 -5.16
C TYR A 53 7.26 10.81 -6.03
N ARG A 54 7.68 11.31 -7.20
CA ARG A 54 6.79 11.90 -8.21
C ARG A 54 6.80 11.02 -9.45
N PRO A 55 5.65 10.50 -9.89
CA PRO A 55 5.55 9.75 -11.13
C PRO A 55 6.09 10.54 -12.33
N LYS A 56 6.76 9.84 -13.22
CA LYS A 56 7.27 10.36 -14.49
C LYS A 56 6.74 9.49 -15.63
N HIS A 57 6.77 10.04 -16.84
CA HIS A 57 6.54 9.27 -18.05
C HIS A 57 7.48 8.07 -18.12
N LEU A 58 6.97 6.92 -18.56
CA LEU A 58 7.62 5.61 -18.61
C LEU A 58 8.02 5.02 -17.26
N ASP A 59 7.58 5.57 -16.13
CA ASP A 59 7.70 4.86 -14.87
C ASP A 59 6.83 3.61 -14.86
N SER A 60 7.44 2.49 -14.49
CA SER A 60 6.78 1.19 -14.43
C SER A 60 6.75 0.65 -13.00
N PHE A 61 5.58 0.24 -12.56
CA PHE A 61 5.36 -0.30 -11.22
C PHE A 61 4.28 -1.38 -11.21
N ILE A 62 4.27 -2.19 -10.16
CA ILE A 62 3.21 -3.18 -9.93
C ILE A 62 2.06 -2.51 -9.19
N TYR A 63 0.86 -2.65 -9.73
CA TYR A 63 -0.39 -2.23 -9.12
C TYR A 63 -1.37 -3.40 -9.09
N ASN A 64 -1.85 -3.76 -7.90
CA ASN A 64 -2.78 -4.87 -7.69
C ASN A 64 -2.35 -6.16 -8.41
N GLY A 65 -1.10 -6.57 -8.21
CA GLY A 65 -0.52 -7.79 -8.77
C GLY A 65 -0.13 -7.76 -10.25
N LYS A 66 -0.40 -6.69 -10.97
CA LYS A 66 -0.05 -6.53 -12.38
C LYS A 66 0.92 -5.38 -12.59
N ARG A 67 1.83 -5.53 -13.57
CA ARG A 67 2.75 -4.47 -13.96
C ARG A 67 2.07 -3.50 -14.91
N TYR A 68 2.32 -2.22 -14.69
CA TYR A 68 1.87 -1.12 -15.54
C TYR A 68 3.01 -0.16 -15.79
N THR A 69 3.02 0.45 -16.97
CA THR A 69 3.92 1.54 -17.34
C THR A 69 3.09 2.79 -17.62
N LEU A 70 3.51 3.93 -17.09
CA LEU A 70 2.84 5.22 -17.31
C LEU A 70 3.16 5.76 -18.70
N ASP A 71 2.15 5.95 -19.51
CA ASP A 71 2.27 6.48 -20.87
C ASP A 71 1.46 7.77 -21.02
N GLU A 72 2.13 8.88 -21.40
CA GLU A 72 1.50 10.17 -21.62
C GLU A 72 0.99 10.34 -23.05
N ASP A 73 1.54 9.56 -24.02
CA ASP A 73 1.25 9.69 -25.43
C ASP A 73 0.01 8.86 -25.84
N THR A 74 -0.28 7.80 -25.10
CA THR A 74 -1.42 6.91 -25.37
C THR A 74 -2.71 7.51 -24.86
N ARG A 75 -3.78 7.39 -25.67
CA ARG A 75 -5.14 7.70 -25.22
C ARG A 75 -5.79 6.50 -24.58
N ALA A 76 -6.43 6.72 -23.45
CA ALA A 76 -7.13 5.69 -22.74
C ALA A 76 -8.28 5.09 -23.56
N VAL A 77 -8.49 3.79 -23.40
CA VAL A 77 -9.67 3.06 -23.87
C VAL A 77 -10.49 2.57 -22.67
N VAL A 78 -11.74 2.15 -22.92
CA VAL A 78 -12.61 1.60 -21.85
C VAL A 78 -11.95 0.35 -21.28
N GLY A 79 -11.81 0.32 -19.96
CA GLY A 79 -11.16 -0.78 -19.23
C GLY A 79 -9.70 -0.49 -18.84
N ASP A 80 -9.11 0.61 -19.33
CA ASP A 80 -7.78 1.01 -18.90
C ASP A 80 -7.79 1.62 -17.49
N TYR A 81 -6.68 1.44 -16.79
CA TYR A 81 -6.36 2.28 -15.64
C TYR A 81 -5.67 3.57 -16.09
N ILE A 82 -6.00 4.66 -15.42
CA ILE A 82 -5.36 5.96 -15.59
C ILE A 82 -4.83 6.47 -14.27
N LEU A 83 -3.69 7.17 -14.31
CA LEU A 83 -3.14 7.91 -13.18
C LEU A 83 -3.36 9.40 -13.40
N VAL A 84 -4.11 10.04 -12.53
CA VAL A 84 -4.33 11.50 -12.59
C VAL A 84 -3.06 12.25 -12.17
N ILE A 85 -2.49 13.05 -13.09
CA ILE A 85 -1.22 13.76 -12.87
C ILE A 85 -1.38 15.26 -12.69
N ALA A 86 -2.43 15.85 -13.24
CA ALA A 86 -2.70 17.30 -13.19
C ALA A 86 -4.20 17.60 -13.00
N PRO A 87 -4.79 17.25 -11.82
CA PRO A 87 -6.23 17.34 -11.62
C PRO A 87 -6.73 18.78 -11.70
N ARG A 88 -7.83 18.97 -12.43
CA ARG A 88 -8.62 20.22 -12.52
C ARG A 88 -10.11 19.88 -12.46
N PRO A 89 -10.57 19.29 -11.34
CA PRO A 89 -11.94 18.83 -11.20
C PRO A 89 -12.92 20.00 -11.29
N ASP A 90 -14.02 19.78 -11.99
CA ASP A 90 -15.16 20.68 -11.93
C ASP A 90 -15.94 20.48 -10.61
N SER A 91 -16.95 21.27 -10.33
CA SER A 91 -17.68 21.25 -9.05
C SER A 91 -18.36 19.93 -8.70
N LEU A 92 -18.56 19.05 -9.69
CA LEU A 92 -19.19 17.74 -9.56
C LEU A 92 -18.20 16.58 -9.52
N ASP A 93 -16.92 16.84 -9.74
CA ASP A 93 -15.87 15.84 -9.82
C ASP A 93 -15.01 15.81 -8.56
N ASN A 94 -14.57 14.60 -8.20
CA ASN A 94 -13.78 14.37 -6.98
C ASN A 94 -12.39 13.78 -7.23
N HIS A 95 -11.93 13.74 -8.50
CA HIS A 95 -10.62 13.20 -8.77
C HIS A 95 -9.51 14.09 -8.19
N HIS A 96 -8.45 13.46 -7.73
CA HIS A 96 -7.34 14.14 -7.06
C HIS A 96 -6.00 13.68 -7.61
N LEU A 97 -4.96 14.43 -7.31
CA LEU A 97 -3.61 14.11 -7.75
C LEU A 97 -3.24 12.65 -7.40
N HIS A 98 -2.71 11.94 -8.39
CA HIS A 98 -2.34 10.54 -8.35
C HIS A 98 -3.51 9.59 -7.99
N ALA A 99 -4.76 9.97 -8.27
CA ALA A 99 -5.86 9.02 -8.29
C ALA A 99 -5.61 7.97 -9.38
N ILE A 100 -5.77 6.69 -9.04
CA ILE A 100 -5.80 5.60 -10.02
C ILE A 100 -7.26 5.25 -10.21
N GLU A 101 -7.75 5.37 -11.43
CA GLU A 101 -9.15 5.20 -11.78
C GLU A 101 -9.31 4.33 -13.02
N LEU A 102 -10.38 3.53 -13.05
CA LEU A 102 -10.71 2.66 -14.17
C LEU A 102 -11.64 3.41 -15.13
N VAL A 103 -11.27 3.48 -16.41
CA VAL A 103 -12.06 4.13 -17.45
C VAL A 103 -13.30 3.32 -17.76
N SER A 104 -14.46 3.94 -17.62
CA SER A 104 -15.77 3.33 -17.91
C SER A 104 -16.37 3.82 -19.22
N ASN A 105 -16.06 5.05 -19.65
CA ASN A 105 -16.51 5.62 -20.91
C ASN A 105 -15.50 6.67 -21.42
N ILE A 106 -15.54 6.94 -22.72
CA ILE A 106 -14.69 7.91 -23.40
C ILE A 106 -15.53 9.01 -23.98
N GLU A 107 -15.11 10.24 -23.76
CA GLU A 107 -15.71 11.44 -24.34
C GLU A 107 -14.70 12.19 -25.21
N SER A 108 -15.20 13.15 -26.00
CA SER A 108 -14.35 13.94 -26.91
C SER A 108 -13.27 14.74 -26.18
N LYS A 109 -13.52 15.16 -24.94
CA LYS A 109 -12.61 16.01 -24.13
C LYS A 109 -11.91 15.29 -22.99
N GLY A 110 -12.30 14.04 -22.70
CA GLY A 110 -11.79 13.31 -21.56
C GLY A 110 -12.39 11.91 -21.44
N VAL A 111 -12.36 11.38 -20.24
CA VAL A 111 -12.89 10.07 -19.91
C VAL A 111 -13.81 10.17 -18.68
N ILE A 112 -14.77 9.26 -18.60
CA ILE A 112 -15.55 8.98 -17.40
C ILE A 112 -14.91 7.76 -16.73
N SER A 113 -14.74 7.82 -15.44
CA SER A 113 -14.20 6.69 -14.66
C SER A 113 -15.25 6.09 -13.74
N ASN A 114 -14.88 5.03 -13.06
CA ASN A 114 -15.70 4.42 -12.01
C ASN A 114 -15.93 5.31 -10.77
N LYS A 115 -15.20 6.45 -10.65
CA LYS A 115 -15.26 7.35 -9.49
C LYS A 115 -15.51 8.81 -9.84
N SER A 116 -15.29 9.20 -11.10
CA SER A 116 -15.33 10.59 -11.56
C SER A 116 -16.08 10.71 -12.88
N ASN A 117 -16.88 11.76 -13.03
CA ASN A 117 -17.72 11.97 -14.21
C ASN A 117 -17.00 12.63 -15.39
N GLY A 118 -15.83 13.21 -15.16
CA GLY A 118 -15.08 13.86 -16.24
C GLY A 118 -13.63 14.12 -15.86
N ILE A 119 -12.69 13.41 -16.48
CA ILE A 119 -11.26 13.63 -16.36
C ILE A 119 -10.74 13.96 -17.75
N LYS A 120 -10.23 15.19 -17.95
CA LYS A 120 -9.76 15.64 -19.26
C LYS A 120 -8.53 14.88 -19.71
N HIS A 121 -8.34 14.70 -21.02
CA HIS A 121 -7.18 14.00 -21.57
C HIS A 121 -5.83 14.58 -21.15
N THR A 122 -5.79 15.85 -20.75
CA THR A 122 -4.56 16.52 -20.24
C THR A 122 -4.32 16.34 -18.75
N GLU A 123 -5.20 15.65 -18.05
CA GLU A 123 -5.15 15.50 -16.59
C GLU A 123 -4.63 14.15 -16.15
N TYR A 124 -4.45 13.19 -17.06
CA TYR A 124 -4.03 11.84 -16.73
C TYR A 124 -2.99 11.29 -17.69
N TRP A 125 -2.27 10.28 -17.24
CA TRP A 125 -1.52 9.34 -18.07
C TRP A 125 -2.16 7.96 -18.03
N VAL A 126 -2.02 7.22 -19.12
CA VAL A 126 -2.54 5.85 -19.21
C VAL A 126 -1.59 4.91 -18.48
N MET A 127 -2.14 3.95 -17.75
CA MET A 127 -1.41 2.85 -17.15
C MET A 127 -1.46 1.65 -18.12
N THR A 128 -0.54 1.60 -19.06
CA THR A 128 -0.43 0.52 -20.05
C THR A 128 0.05 -0.76 -19.37
N GLU A 129 -0.68 -1.87 -19.53
CA GLU A 129 -0.31 -3.16 -18.94
C GLU A 129 1.00 -3.68 -19.55
N GLY A 130 1.93 -4.08 -18.71
CA GLY A 130 3.24 -4.59 -19.08
C GLY A 130 4.38 -3.58 -18.93
N LEU A 131 5.55 -4.00 -19.37
CA LEU A 131 6.77 -3.20 -19.38
C LEU A 131 6.98 -2.66 -20.83
N LEU A 132 6.93 -1.35 -21.00
CA LEU A 132 7.25 -0.72 -22.27
C LEU A 132 8.76 -0.59 -22.45
N ASP A 133 9.19 -0.38 -23.73
CA ASP A 133 10.60 -0.10 -24.04
C ASP A 133 11.07 1.16 -23.31
N ASN A 134 12.26 1.10 -22.75
CA ASN A 134 12.86 2.17 -21.94
C ASN A 134 12.11 2.55 -20.67
N ALA A 135 11.21 1.68 -20.17
CA ALA A 135 10.50 1.92 -18.94
C ALA A 135 11.45 1.90 -17.74
N ASN A 136 11.23 2.83 -16.82
CA ASN A 136 11.96 2.94 -15.56
C ASN A 136 11.21 2.16 -14.47
N ILE A 137 11.79 1.07 -13.96
CA ILE A 137 11.19 0.25 -12.92
C ILE A 137 11.34 0.95 -11.57
N ILE A 138 10.21 1.28 -10.93
CA ILE A 138 10.16 2.07 -9.69
C ILE A 138 9.53 1.32 -8.50
N ASP A 139 9.35 0.01 -8.59
CA ASP A 139 8.74 -0.78 -7.51
C ASP A 139 9.50 -0.66 -6.19
N ARG A 140 10.81 -0.51 -6.29
CA ARG A 140 11.72 -0.35 -5.15
C ARG A 140 12.66 0.82 -5.36
N LEU A 141 13.01 1.45 -4.26
CA LEU A 141 14.11 2.41 -4.23
C LEU A 141 15.41 1.60 -4.23
N ASP A 142 16.20 1.73 -5.31
CA ASP A 142 17.54 1.16 -5.36
C ASP A 142 18.40 1.86 -4.29
N GLN A 143 18.74 1.11 -3.26
CA GLN A 143 19.83 1.51 -2.38
C GLN A 143 21.12 1.13 -3.11
N GLU A 144 22.02 2.08 -3.31
CA GLU A 144 23.43 1.75 -3.53
C GLU A 144 23.85 0.87 -2.34
N ILE A 145 23.95 -0.43 -2.59
CA ILE A 145 24.49 -1.38 -1.60
C ILE A 145 25.99 -1.05 -1.53
N PRO A 146 26.53 -0.64 -0.38
CA PRO A 146 27.98 -0.67 -0.22
C PRO A 146 28.42 -2.10 -0.48
N GLU A 147 29.35 -2.30 -1.40
CA GLU A 147 29.98 -3.59 -1.66
C GLU A 147 30.63 -4.10 -0.36
N GLU A 148 29.94 -4.93 0.39
CA GLU A 148 30.53 -5.82 1.37
C GLU A 148 30.47 -7.26 0.85
N THR A 149 31.65 -7.65 0.35
CA THR A 149 32.24 -9.00 0.29
C THR A 149 31.30 -10.21 0.41
N ALA A 150 31.32 -10.97 -0.66
CA ALA A 150 30.86 -12.37 -0.76
C ALA A 150 31.32 -13.23 0.43
N VAL A 151 30.39 -13.89 1.10
CA VAL A 151 30.60 -15.16 1.81
C VAL A 151 29.36 -16.06 1.62
N ASP A 152 29.57 -17.03 0.82
CA ASP A 152 29.19 -18.47 0.89
C ASP A 152 27.74 -18.93 1.15
N GLU A 153 27.43 -19.92 0.38
CA GLU A 153 26.20 -20.67 0.16
C GLU A 153 25.62 -21.37 1.41
N SER A 154 24.34 -21.66 1.22
CA SER A 154 23.55 -22.71 1.86
C SER A 154 22.91 -22.41 3.22
N THR A 155 21.61 -22.07 3.17
CA THR A 155 20.58 -22.81 3.90
C THR A 155 19.19 -22.36 3.38
N GLU A 156 18.53 -23.22 2.62
CA GLU A 156 17.07 -23.14 2.38
C GLU A 156 16.35 -23.31 3.72
N GLN A 157 15.85 -22.21 4.28
CA GLN A 157 14.83 -22.28 5.32
C GLN A 157 13.57 -21.61 4.78
N SER A 158 12.56 -22.41 4.59
CA SER A 158 11.18 -22.03 4.32
C SER A 158 10.73 -21.03 5.40
N TYR A 159 10.69 -19.73 5.07
CA TYR A 159 10.03 -18.75 5.91
C TYR A 159 8.52 -18.89 5.73
N ASN A 160 7.87 -19.60 6.65
CA ASN A 160 6.45 -19.38 6.92
C ASN A 160 6.28 -17.90 7.20
N ALA A 161 5.49 -17.21 6.39
CA ALA A 161 5.16 -15.80 6.59
C ALA A 161 4.43 -15.68 7.94
N ILE A 162 5.14 -15.25 8.98
CA ILE A 162 4.53 -14.92 10.27
C ILE A 162 3.69 -13.67 10.01
N VAL A 163 2.38 -13.86 9.88
CA VAL A 163 1.42 -12.74 9.77
C VAL A 163 1.47 -11.98 11.10
N ALA A 164 1.95 -10.75 11.09
CA ALA A 164 1.97 -9.93 12.29
C ALA A 164 0.54 -9.70 12.79
N PRO A 165 0.28 -9.82 14.12
CA PRO A 165 -1.05 -9.61 14.68
C PRO A 165 -1.54 -8.18 14.43
N MET A 166 -2.85 -8.03 14.17
CA MET A 166 -3.50 -6.75 13.91
C MET A 166 -4.67 -6.52 14.88
N VAL A 167 -4.91 -5.25 15.23
CA VAL A 167 -6.06 -4.86 16.05
C VAL A 167 -7.36 -5.28 15.35
N GLY A 168 -8.24 -5.96 16.10
CA GLY A 168 -9.49 -6.53 15.60
C GLY A 168 -9.43 -8.02 15.28
N GLN A 169 -8.26 -8.62 15.16
CA GLN A 169 -8.13 -10.07 14.98
C GLN A 169 -8.51 -10.82 16.27
N LEU A 170 -9.18 -11.97 16.15
CA LEU A 170 -9.56 -12.85 17.24
C LEU A 170 -8.62 -14.04 17.28
N TYR A 171 -7.99 -14.25 18.42
CA TYR A 171 -7.13 -15.39 18.70
C TYR A 171 -7.74 -16.30 19.77
N GLN A 172 -7.49 -17.59 19.65
CA GLN A 172 -7.85 -18.61 20.62
C GLN A 172 -6.57 -19.22 21.20
N LYS A 173 -6.52 -19.32 22.52
CA LYS A 173 -5.43 -20.03 23.21
C LYS A 173 -5.66 -21.53 23.14
N ASN A 174 -4.66 -22.30 22.67
CA ASN A 174 -4.83 -23.70 22.31
C ASN A 174 -5.01 -24.62 23.52
N ASP A 175 -4.32 -24.38 24.64
CA ASP A 175 -4.33 -25.23 25.82
C ASP A 175 -5.13 -24.62 27.00
N SER A 176 -6.22 -23.89 26.70
CA SER A 176 -7.05 -23.30 27.76
C SER A 176 -8.36 -24.06 27.99
N ASP A 177 -8.62 -24.42 29.25
CA ASP A 177 -9.92 -24.93 29.70
C ASP A 177 -10.41 -24.04 30.85
N PRO A 178 -11.52 -23.28 30.69
CA PRO A 178 -12.37 -23.18 29.51
C PRO A 178 -11.67 -22.49 28.31
N ILE A 179 -12.17 -22.70 27.09
CA ILE A 179 -11.65 -22.09 25.87
C ILE A 179 -11.53 -20.56 26.01
N LEU A 180 -10.32 -20.05 25.87
CA LEU A 180 -10.03 -18.62 25.92
C LEU A 180 -9.92 -18.06 24.51
N GLN A 181 -10.86 -17.19 24.16
CA GLN A 181 -10.79 -16.40 22.93
C GLN A 181 -10.68 -14.92 23.28
N ALA A 182 -9.79 -14.20 22.64
CA ALA A 182 -9.55 -12.80 22.91
C ALA A 182 -9.21 -12.02 21.64
N MET A 183 -9.80 -10.83 21.51
CA MET A 183 -9.56 -9.93 20.39
C MET A 183 -8.36 -9.03 20.69
N VAL A 184 -7.53 -8.78 19.68
CA VAL A 184 -6.45 -7.79 19.75
C VAL A 184 -7.08 -6.40 19.83
N VAL A 185 -6.89 -5.69 20.92
CA VAL A 185 -7.43 -4.33 21.14
C VAL A 185 -6.39 -3.24 20.99
N ALA A 186 -5.12 -3.54 21.23
CA ALA A 186 -4.00 -2.61 21.01
C ALA A 186 -2.69 -3.36 20.81
N ILE A 187 -1.73 -2.72 20.15
CA ILE A 187 -0.35 -3.21 19.99
C ILE A 187 0.59 -2.06 20.31
N GLU A 188 1.49 -2.26 21.28
CA GLU A 188 2.50 -1.30 21.68
C GLU A 188 3.89 -1.93 21.60
N GLY A 189 4.67 -1.59 20.58
CA GLY A 189 5.97 -2.17 20.34
C GLY A 189 5.87 -3.68 20.06
N ARG A 190 6.37 -4.53 20.96
CA ARG A 190 6.26 -5.99 20.89
C ARG A 190 5.15 -6.59 21.76
N THR A 191 4.40 -5.75 22.48
CA THR A 191 3.34 -6.19 23.37
C THR A 191 1.97 -6.03 22.70
N VAL A 192 1.19 -7.11 22.68
CA VAL A 192 -0.18 -7.15 22.20
C VAL A 192 -1.12 -7.19 23.41
N TYR A 193 -2.09 -6.30 23.40
CA TYR A 193 -3.14 -6.22 24.41
C TYR A 193 -4.39 -6.93 23.86
N LEU A 194 -4.90 -7.90 24.59
CA LEU A 194 -6.11 -8.65 24.26
C LEU A 194 -7.28 -8.15 25.10
N GLY A 195 -8.51 -8.24 24.58
CA GLY A 195 -9.72 -7.66 25.19
C GLY A 195 -10.16 -8.23 26.54
N THR A 196 -9.39 -9.12 27.14
CA THR A 196 -9.59 -9.71 28.47
C THR A 196 -8.49 -9.28 29.46
N ASP A 197 -7.91 -8.10 29.28
CA ASP A 197 -6.76 -7.58 30.04
C ASP A 197 -5.50 -8.45 30.00
N ILE A 198 -5.42 -9.36 29.04
CA ILE A 198 -4.27 -10.21 28.80
C ILE A 198 -3.25 -9.45 27.94
N LYS A 199 -1.99 -9.53 28.34
CA LYS A 199 -0.84 -8.99 27.60
C LYS A 199 0.05 -10.14 27.16
N VAL A 200 0.33 -10.22 25.86
CA VAL A 200 1.21 -11.23 25.28
C VAL A 200 2.26 -10.57 24.41
N GLN A 201 3.41 -11.21 24.22
CA GLN A 201 4.39 -10.76 23.25
C GLN A 201 3.96 -11.19 21.85
N ILE A 202 4.35 -10.43 20.81
CA ILE A 202 4.02 -10.78 19.42
C ILE A 202 4.49 -12.20 19.10
N GLU A 203 5.70 -12.55 19.52
CA GLU A 203 6.31 -13.85 19.31
C GLU A 203 5.48 -15.00 19.95
N GLU A 204 4.87 -14.74 21.09
CA GLU A 204 4.00 -15.72 21.77
C GLU A 204 2.64 -15.85 21.05
N LEU A 205 2.07 -14.74 20.58
CA LEU A 205 0.77 -14.73 19.89
C LEU A 205 0.85 -15.34 18.47
N THR A 206 2.02 -15.25 17.86
CA THR A 206 2.29 -15.85 16.52
C THR A 206 2.79 -17.29 16.61
N ASP A 207 3.00 -17.81 17.80
CA ASP A 207 3.33 -19.22 18.05
C ASP A 207 2.06 -20.06 17.89
N THR A 208 1.96 -20.79 16.78
CA THR A 208 0.79 -21.61 16.41
C THR A 208 0.51 -22.75 17.37
N ASP A 209 1.50 -23.16 18.18
CA ASP A 209 1.30 -24.17 19.22
C ASP A 209 0.56 -23.60 20.43
N LYS A 210 0.65 -22.28 20.67
CA LYS A 210 0.04 -21.60 21.81
C LYS A 210 -1.25 -20.88 21.46
N TRP A 211 -1.30 -20.25 20.28
CA TRP A 211 -2.43 -19.44 19.86
C TRP A 211 -2.82 -19.73 18.40
N THR A 212 -4.11 -19.77 18.13
CA THR A 212 -4.67 -19.93 16.79
C THR A 212 -5.47 -18.69 16.40
N LEU A 213 -5.22 -18.12 15.22
CA LEU A 213 -6.04 -17.06 14.64
C LEU A 213 -7.39 -17.64 14.21
N VAL A 214 -8.48 -17.15 14.83
CA VAL A 214 -9.86 -17.65 14.61
C VAL A 214 -10.61 -16.77 13.61
N LEU A 215 -10.42 -15.46 13.66
CA LEU A 215 -11.10 -14.51 12.79
C LEU A 215 -10.12 -13.43 12.30
N ASN A 216 -10.04 -13.30 10.99
CA ASN A 216 -9.37 -12.18 10.35
C ASN A 216 -10.47 -11.19 9.91
N VAL A 217 -10.57 -10.04 10.58
CA VAL A 217 -11.64 -9.03 10.35
C VAL A 217 -11.46 -8.31 9.01
N PHE A 218 -10.42 -8.66 8.24
CA PHE A 218 -10.00 -7.98 7.00
C PHE A 218 -10.08 -8.86 5.74
N GLU A 219 -10.84 -9.96 5.77
CA GLU A 219 -11.23 -10.69 4.56
C GLU A 219 -12.46 -10.06 3.89
#